data_992de6f57ad9ec748e8c897f03c6c68f
#
_entry.id   992de6f57ad9ec748e8c897f03c6c68f
#
_cell.length_a   1.000
_cell.length_b   1.000
_cell.length_c   1.000
_cell.angle_alpha   90.00
_cell.angle_beta   90.00
_cell.angle_gamma   90.00
#
_symmetry.space_group_name_H-M   'P 1'
#
loop_
_entity.id
_entity.type
_entity.pdbx_description
1 polymer ?
#
loop_
_entity_poly.entity_id
_entity_poly.type
_entity_poly.pdbx_seq_one_letter_code
_entity_poly.pdbx_strand_id
1 'polypeptide(L)'
;MRAAITLCAAAALAVPMGTAYAAPSAQHTATDRAAHSRQAQDPVLIDCASQPQVRPEAFVLACGDGNSRLVSMQWLRWDAKAAVGRGTNAVNDCDPYCAAGTFRSYPVTVRLDQPRASEDDPGERHYTRMTLTYTDGRPDGFPRTVSYPLSG
;
A
#
# COMPACT_ATOMS: atom_id res chain seq x y z
N MET A 1 34.50 -17.42 78.48
CA MET A 1 35.01 -16.21 79.16
C MET A 1 34.64 -15.03 78.27
N ARG A 2 33.58 -14.32 78.60
CA ARG A 2 33.61 -12.92 79.07
C ARG A 2 34.36 -12.04 78.02
N ALA A 3 33.89 -10.97 77.47
CA ALA A 3 32.93 -9.89 77.77
C ALA A 3 32.98 -8.97 76.53
N ALA A 4 32.09 -8.27 76.28
CA ALA A 4 31.37 -7.02 76.62
C ALA A 4 31.49 -6.03 75.47
N ILE A 5 30.39 -5.67 74.97
CA ILE A 5 29.71 -4.36 74.87
C ILE A 5 30.60 -3.16 74.41
N THR A 6 30.21 -2.51 73.34
CA THR A 6 29.97 -1.05 73.32
C THR A 6 29.06 -0.63 72.18
N LEU A 7 27.91 -0.04 72.47
CA LEU A 7 27.04 0.73 71.62
C LEU A 7 27.71 2.01 71.10
N CYS A 8 27.62 2.32 69.85
CA CYS A 8 27.67 3.72 69.38
C CYS A 8 26.57 3.92 68.36
N ALA A 9 25.58 4.69 68.72
CA ALA A 9 24.52 5.15 67.82
C ALA A 9 25.08 6.35 67.02
N ALA A 10 25.03 6.23 65.72
CA ALA A 10 25.22 7.33 64.79
C ALA A 10 23.97 7.48 63.93
N ALA A 11 23.19 8.51 64.16
CA ALA A 11 22.06 8.89 63.34
C ALA A 11 22.55 9.47 62.00
N ALA A 12 22.31 8.76 60.92
CA ALA A 12 22.53 9.25 59.56
C ALA A 12 21.19 9.73 58.98
N LEU A 13 21.11 11.02 58.70
CA LEU A 13 20.01 11.65 57.97
C LEU A 13 20.04 11.18 56.51
N ALA A 14 19.07 10.36 56.11
CA ALA A 14 18.86 9.95 54.74
C ALA A 14 18.10 11.06 54.02
N VAL A 15 18.77 11.76 53.09
CA VAL A 15 18.16 12.62 52.11
C VAL A 15 17.58 11.73 50.98
N PRO A 16 16.28 11.76 50.67
CA PRO A 16 15.77 11.05 49.53
C PRO A 16 16.20 11.78 48.25
N MET A 17 17.13 11.22 47.51
CA MET A 17 17.36 11.59 46.10
C MET A 17 16.15 11.15 45.27
N GLY A 18 15.29 12.11 44.92
CA GLY A 18 14.24 11.92 43.96
C GLY A 18 14.84 11.61 42.61
N THR A 19 14.74 10.34 42.16
CA THR A 19 14.99 9.96 40.78
C THR A 19 13.90 10.57 39.93
N ALA A 20 14.23 11.66 39.22
CA ALA A 20 13.37 12.14 38.13
C ALA A 20 13.36 11.09 37.01
N TYR A 21 12.30 10.30 36.94
CA TYR A 21 12.03 9.51 35.76
C TYR A 21 11.65 10.50 34.66
N ALA A 22 12.56 10.73 33.71
CA ALA A 22 12.24 11.38 32.46
C ALA A 22 11.23 10.50 31.69
N ALA A 23 10.00 10.96 31.64
CA ALA A 23 8.99 10.33 30.77
C ALA A 23 9.49 10.35 29.33
N PRO A 24 9.44 9.24 28.59
CA PRO A 24 9.79 9.25 27.17
C PRO A 24 8.85 10.20 26.44
N SER A 25 9.43 11.18 25.76
CA SER A 25 8.69 12.19 25.02
C SER A 25 7.78 11.56 23.99
N ALA A 26 6.48 11.80 24.11
CA ALA A 26 5.43 11.30 23.23
C ALA A 26 5.43 11.93 21.82
N GLN A 27 6.61 12.25 21.28
CA GLN A 27 6.73 12.88 19.96
C GLN A 27 6.69 11.90 18.77
N HIS A 28 6.90 10.59 19.01
CA HIS A 28 6.84 9.59 17.95
C HIS A 28 5.41 9.19 17.54
N THR A 29 4.43 9.39 18.43
CA THR A 29 3.05 8.95 18.18
C THR A 29 2.26 9.87 17.24
N ALA A 30 2.62 11.14 17.13
CA ALA A 30 1.90 12.11 16.28
C ALA A 30 2.28 11.95 14.80
N THR A 31 3.55 11.66 14.50
CA THR A 31 4.04 11.46 13.13
C THR A 31 3.54 10.13 12.55
N ASP A 32 3.53 9.07 13.37
CA ASP A 32 3.01 7.76 12.96
C ASP A 32 1.48 7.79 12.75
N ARG A 33 0.75 8.50 13.60
CA ARG A 33 -0.69 8.68 13.43
C ARG A 33 -1.04 9.50 12.21
N ALA A 34 -0.25 10.54 11.87
CA ALA A 34 -0.44 11.34 10.66
C ALA A 34 -0.07 10.57 9.39
N ALA A 35 0.90 9.67 9.44
CA ALA A 35 1.24 8.77 8.34
C ALA A 35 0.15 7.71 8.11
N HIS A 36 -0.34 7.08 9.17
CA HIS A 36 -1.46 6.13 9.12
C HIS A 36 -2.77 6.78 8.67
N SER A 37 -3.09 8.00 9.12
CA SER A 37 -4.30 8.71 8.70
C SER A 37 -4.25 9.16 7.23
N ARG A 38 -3.07 9.48 6.68
CA ARG A 38 -2.90 9.78 5.25
C ARG A 38 -3.02 8.51 4.40
N GLN A 39 -2.50 7.39 4.87
CA GLN A 39 -2.58 6.10 4.19
C GLN A 39 -4.03 5.56 4.17
N ALA A 40 -4.82 5.83 5.22
CA ALA A 40 -6.24 5.51 5.28
C ALA A 40 -7.13 6.43 4.39
N GLN A 41 -6.58 7.52 3.86
CA GLN A 41 -7.29 8.46 2.96
C GLN A 41 -6.93 8.28 1.48
N ASP A 42 -5.85 7.55 1.18
CA ASP A 42 -5.48 7.27 -0.20
C ASP A 42 -6.41 6.20 -0.79
N PRO A 43 -6.97 6.44 -1.98
CA PRO A 43 -7.82 5.45 -2.62
C PRO A 43 -7.08 4.15 -2.93
N VAL A 44 -7.80 3.03 -2.88
CA VAL A 44 -7.29 1.70 -3.18
C VAL A 44 -7.69 1.25 -4.59
N LEU A 45 -7.08 0.19 -5.08
CA LEU A 45 -7.59 -0.64 -6.17
C LEU A 45 -8.36 -1.80 -5.56
N ILE A 46 -9.52 -2.14 -6.12
CA ILE A 46 -10.26 -3.35 -5.75
C ILE A 46 -9.89 -4.44 -6.74
N ASP A 47 -9.41 -5.57 -6.26
CA ASP A 47 -9.01 -6.70 -7.09
C ASP A 47 -10.20 -7.63 -7.44
N CYS A 48 -9.91 -8.68 -8.23
CA CYS A 48 -10.92 -9.65 -8.67
C CYS A 48 -11.56 -10.47 -7.53
N ALA A 49 -10.98 -10.43 -6.33
CA ALA A 49 -11.52 -11.06 -5.12
C ALA A 49 -12.20 -10.04 -4.18
N SER A 50 -12.49 -8.83 -4.69
CA SER A 50 -13.02 -7.70 -3.91
C SER A 50 -12.12 -7.30 -2.74
N GLN A 51 -10.80 -7.45 -2.88
CA GLN A 51 -9.85 -7.07 -1.85
C GLN A 51 -9.17 -5.74 -2.19
N PRO A 52 -9.05 -4.81 -1.23
CA PRO A 52 -8.37 -3.55 -1.44
C PRO A 52 -6.86 -3.75 -1.57
N GLN A 53 -6.28 -3.12 -2.59
CA GLN A 53 -4.86 -3.18 -2.89
C GLN A 53 -4.26 -1.77 -2.93
N VAL A 54 -3.11 -1.58 -2.29
CA VAL A 54 -2.35 -0.34 -2.32
C VAL A 54 -1.01 -0.60 -2.99
N ARG A 55 -0.73 0.10 -4.09
CA ARG A 55 0.52 -0.04 -4.87
C ARG A 55 0.87 -1.48 -5.22
N PRO A 56 -0.07 -2.28 -5.75
CA PRO A 56 0.21 -3.68 -6.06
C PRO A 56 1.31 -3.81 -7.12
N GLU A 57 2.19 -4.80 -6.96
CA GLU A 57 3.21 -5.14 -7.97
C GLU A 57 2.63 -5.88 -9.17
N ALA A 58 1.46 -6.50 -8.99
CA ALA A 58 0.71 -7.17 -10.03
C ALA A 58 -0.79 -6.94 -9.84
N PHE A 59 -1.54 -6.89 -10.96
CA PHE A 59 -2.99 -6.70 -10.93
C PHE A 59 -3.63 -7.37 -12.14
N VAL A 60 -4.65 -8.21 -11.90
CA VAL A 60 -5.41 -8.88 -12.98
C VAL A 60 -6.42 -7.90 -13.55
N LEU A 61 -6.38 -7.68 -14.88
CA LEU A 61 -7.31 -6.81 -15.59
C LEU A 61 -8.55 -7.57 -16.10
N ALA A 62 -8.36 -8.81 -16.48
CA ALA A 62 -9.42 -9.68 -16.99
C ALA A 62 -9.80 -10.71 -15.92
N CYS A 63 -10.68 -10.34 -14.99
CA CYS A 63 -11.06 -11.17 -13.84
C CYS A 63 -11.71 -12.51 -14.23
N GLY A 64 -12.35 -12.60 -15.40
CA GLY A 64 -13.04 -13.83 -15.83
C GLY A 64 -12.11 -14.94 -16.28
N ASP A 65 -11.01 -14.61 -16.96
CA ASP A 65 -10.16 -15.60 -17.63
C ASP A 65 -8.65 -15.40 -17.37
N GLY A 66 -8.25 -14.31 -16.73
CA GLY A 66 -6.85 -14.01 -16.42
C GLY A 66 -5.98 -13.69 -17.62
N ASN A 67 -6.54 -13.52 -18.81
CA ASN A 67 -5.80 -13.33 -20.05
C ASN A 67 -5.15 -11.95 -20.20
N SER A 68 -5.39 -11.05 -19.29
CA SER A 68 -4.70 -9.75 -19.21
C SER A 68 -4.39 -9.37 -17.77
N ARG A 69 -3.14 -9.03 -17.52
CA ARG A 69 -2.66 -8.63 -16.19
C ARG A 69 -1.52 -7.61 -16.26
N LEU A 70 -1.45 -6.77 -15.27
CA LEU A 70 -0.28 -5.92 -15.00
C LEU A 70 0.71 -6.70 -14.15
N VAL A 71 2.00 -6.58 -14.45
CA VAL A 71 3.09 -7.20 -13.69
C VAL A 71 4.27 -6.21 -13.57
N SER A 72 5.13 -6.44 -12.59
CA SER A 72 6.33 -5.61 -12.35
C SER A 72 6.00 -4.12 -12.23
N MET A 73 4.89 -3.81 -11.56
CA MET A 73 4.45 -2.44 -11.36
C MET A 73 5.35 -1.70 -10.39
N GLN A 74 5.74 -0.49 -10.80
CA GLN A 74 6.46 0.48 -9.98
C GLN A 74 5.64 1.77 -9.93
N TRP A 75 5.13 2.08 -8.75
CA TRP A 75 4.29 3.25 -8.54
C TRP A 75 5.14 4.47 -8.24
N LEU A 76 5.05 5.47 -9.11
CA LEU A 76 5.77 6.76 -9.02
C LEU A 76 5.01 7.75 -8.14
N ARG A 77 3.68 7.65 -8.13
CA ARG A 77 2.77 8.48 -7.35
C ARG A 77 1.55 7.65 -6.95
N TRP A 78 1.05 7.92 -5.74
CA TRP A 78 -0.20 7.35 -5.24
C TRP A 78 -0.74 8.34 -4.22
N ASP A 79 -1.83 9.02 -4.54
CA ASP A 79 -2.40 10.08 -3.70
C ASP A 79 -3.94 10.10 -3.76
N ALA A 80 -4.56 10.97 -2.99
CA ALA A 80 -6.02 11.08 -2.86
C ALA A 80 -6.76 11.42 -4.18
N LYS A 81 -6.08 11.75 -5.28
CA LYS A 81 -6.69 12.14 -6.57
C LYS A 81 -6.34 11.17 -7.69
N ALA A 82 -5.13 10.64 -7.69
CA ALA A 82 -4.65 9.77 -8.76
C ALA A 82 -3.44 8.96 -8.33
N ALA A 83 -3.22 7.83 -9.00
CA ALA A 83 -1.97 7.11 -8.96
C ALA A 83 -1.37 7.01 -10.37
N VAL A 84 -0.04 6.99 -10.45
CA VAL A 84 0.69 6.81 -11.70
C VAL A 84 1.82 5.82 -11.47
N GLY A 85 1.92 4.83 -12.32
CA GLY A 85 2.97 3.82 -12.28
C GLY A 85 3.43 3.42 -13.67
N ARG A 86 4.50 2.63 -13.70
CA ARG A 86 5.02 1.97 -14.90
C ARG A 86 5.09 0.47 -14.62
N GLY A 87 4.94 -0.31 -15.67
CA GLY A 87 5.03 -1.76 -15.58
C GLY A 87 4.83 -2.41 -16.93
N THR A 88 4.40 -3.66 -16.91
CA THR A 88 4.16 -4.45 -18.10
C THR A 88 2.74 -4.96 -18.10
N ASN A 89 2.03 -4.78 -19.21
CA ASN A 89 0.78 -5.50 -19.47
C ASN A 89 1.12 -6.83 -20.16
N ALA A 90 0.91 -7.92 -19.46
CA ALA A 90 1.02 -9.27 -20.00
C ALA A 90 -0.35 -9.69 -20.52
N VAL A 91 -0.45 -9.92 -21.83
CA VAL A 91 -1.69 -10.28 -22.53
C VAL A 91 -1.49 -11.59 -23.25
N ASN A 92 -2.41 -12.54 -23.05
CA ASN A 92 -2.45 -13.79 -23.78
C ASN A 92 -2.91 -13.52 -25.23
N ASP A 93 -2.13 -13.99 -26.22
CA ASP A 93 -2.47 -13.85 -27.63
C ASP A 93 -3.63 -14.75 -28.08
N CYS A 94 -3.99 -15.73 -27.26
CA CYS A 94 -5.06 -16.70 -27.53
C CYS A 94 -4.94 -17.43 -28.90
N ASP A 95 -3.72 -17.60 -29.40
CA ASP A 95 -3.48 -18.28 -30.67
C ASP A 95 -2.96 -19.71 -30.44
N PRO A 96 -3.63 -20.74 -30.94
CA PRO A 96 -4.91 -20.76 -31.68
C PRO A 96 -6.16 -20.61 -30.76
N TYR A 97 -6.01 -20.73 -29.46
CA TYR A 97 -7.03 -20.49 -28.40
C TYR A 97 -6.35 -20.20 -27.06
N CYS A 98 -7.05 -19.53 -26.13
CA CYS A 98 -6.42 -18.97 -24.95
C CYS A 98 -5.69 -19.98 -24.05
N ALA A 99 -6.18 -21.25 -23.95
CA ALA A 99 -5.49 -22.26 -23.14
C ALA A 99 -4.15 -22.72 -23.76
N ALA A 100 -3.94 -22.55 -25.08
CA ALA A 100 -2.70 -22.83 -25.78
C ALA A 100 -1.92 -21.55 -26.14
N GLY A 101 -2.49 -20.39 -25.86
CA GLY A 101 -1.90 -19.10 -26.18
C GLY A 101 -0.66 -18.76 -25.35
N THR A 102 0.04 -17.75 -25.79
CA THR A 102 1.27 -17.28 -25.16
C THR A 102 1.07 -15.87 -24.63
N PHE A 103 1.53 -15.61 -23.40
CA PHE A 103 1.54 -14.26 -22.85
C PHE A 103 2.61 -13.40 -23.53
N ARG A 104 2.16 -12.31 -24.14
CA ARG A 104 3.02 -11.27 -24.72
C ARG A 104 3.12 -10.10 -23.74
N SER A 105 4.28 -9.49 -23.65
CA SER A 105 4.59 -8.43 -22.69
C SER A 105 4.72 -7.09 -23.38
N TYR A 106 3.97 -6.10 -22.90
CA TYR A 106 3.95 -4.75 -23.47
C TYR A 106 4.19 -3.72 -22.36
N PRO A 107 5.27 -2.90 -22.47
CA PRO A 107 5.52 -1.84 -21.51
C PRO A 107 4.40 -0.80 -21.47
N VAL A 108 3.95 -0.43 -20.29
CA VAL A 108 2.85 0.52 -20.09
C VAL A 108 3.16 1.55 -19.02
N THR A 109 2.58 2.75 -19.19
CA THR A 109 2.29 3.66 -18.10
C THR A 109 0.84 3.48 -17.69
N VAL A 110 0.61 3.34 -16.39
CA VAL A 110 -0.72 3.16 -15.80
C VAL A 110 -1.08 4.42 -15.04
N ARG A 111 -2.30 4.92 -15.25
CA ARG A 111 -2.91 5.98 -14.48
C ARG A 111 -4.22 5.49 -13.87
N LEU A 112 -4.37 5.69 -12.57
CA LEU A 112 -5.62 5.49 -11.85
C LEU A 112 -6.18 6.86 -11.49
N ASP A 113 -7.48 7.07 -11.64
CA ASP A 113 -8.14 8.31 -11.25
C ASP A 113 -9.65 8.12 -10.97
N GLN A 114 -10.36 9.25 -10.82
CA GLN A 114 -11.78 9.29 -10.46
C GLN A 114 -12.10 8.52 -9.15
N PRO A 115 -11.42 8.83 -8.04
CA PRO A 115 -11.68 8.12 -6.79
C PRO A 115 -13.09 8.43 -6.27
N ARG A 116 -13.77 7.38 -5.78
CA ARG A 116 -15.09 7.43 -5.15
C ARG A 116 -15.04 6.79 -3.77
N ALA A 117 -15.97 7.17 -2.90
CA ALA A 117 -16.21 6.45 -1.65
C ALA A 117 -16.80 5.06 -1.97
N SER A 118 -16.43 4.05 -1.19
CA SER A 118 -17.08 2.75 -1.22
C SER A 118 -18.53 2.87 -0.75
N GLU A 119 -19.42 2.09 -1.34
CA GLU A 119 -20.83 2.03 -0.90
C GLU A 119 -20.95 1.29 0.44
N ASP A 120 -20.10 0.29 0.67
CA ASP A 120 -20.10 -0.54 1.87
C ASP A 120 -19.34 0.10 3.04
N ASP A 121 -18.28 0.87 2.76
CA ASP A 121 -17.50 1.62 3.74
C ASP A 121 -17.20 3.04 3.25
N PRO A 122 -18.01 4.04 3.66
CA PRO A 122 -17.79 5.44 3.26
C PRO A 122 -16.44 6.04 3.70
N GLY A 123 -15.74 5.39 4.63
CA GLY A 123 -14.38 5.77 5.04
C GLY A 123 -13.30 5.27 4.08
N GLU A 124 -13.61 4.27 3.26
CA GLU A 124 -12.74 3.76 2.21
C GLU A 124 -13.05 4.43 0.88
N ARG A 125 -12.02 4.68 0.10
CA ARG A 125 -12.14 5.21 -1.26
C ARG A 125 -11.40 4.31 -2.23
N HIS A 126 -11.92 4.14 -3.43
CA HIS A 126 -11.28 3.37 -4.49
C HIS A 126 -11.23 4.16 -5.80
N TYR A 127 -10.21 3.91 -6.62
CA TYR A 127 -10.14 4.45 -7.98
C TYR A 127 -11.15 3.73 -8.85
N THR A 128 -11.89 4.48 -9.69
CA THR A 128 -12.92 3.91 -10.58
C THR A 128 -12.53 3.89 -12.04
N ARG A 129 -11.37 4.41 -12.40
CA ARG A 129 -10.85 4.35 -13.76
C ARG A 129 -9.35 4.04 -13.78
N MET A 130 -8.97 3.11 -14.64
CA MET A 130 -7.59 2.82 -15.01
C MET A 130 -7.38 3.14 -16.48
N THR A 131 -6.29 3.83 -16.79
CA THR A 131 -5.85 4.11 -18.15
C THR A 131 -4.46 3.56 -18.36
N LEU A 132 -4.29 2.69 -19.35
CA LEU A 132 -3.01 2.17 -19.82
C LEU A 132 -2.59 2.94 -21.07
N THR A 133 -1.34 3.40 -21.09
CA THR A 133 -0.70 3.94 -22.29
C THR A 133 0.49 3.07 -22.62
N TYR A 134 0.44 2.39 -23.77
CA TYR A 134 1.52 1.56 -24.29
C TYR A 134 2.68 2.44 -24.73
N THR A 135 3.87 2.16 -24.23
CA THR A 135 5.07 2.96 -24.49
C THR A 135 5.96 2.37 -25.57
N ASP A 136 5.94 1.04 -25.72
CA ASP A 136 6.67 0.31 -26.76
C ASP A 136 5.89 -0.97 -27.14
N GLY A 137 5.40 -1.01 -28.38
CA GLY A 137 4.48 -2.06 -28.85
C GLY A 137 3.14 -2.06 -28.11
N ARG A 138 2.21 -2.86 -28.59
CA ARG A 138 0.89 -3.06 -27.98
C ARG A 138 0.23 -4.33 -28.55
N PRO A 139 -0.78 -4.91 -27.88
CA PRO A 139 -1.54 -6.02 -28.46
C PRO A 139 -2.20 -5.63 -29.77
N ASP A 140 -2.31 -6.58 -30.69
CA ASP A 140 -2.97 -6.39 -31.98
C ASP A 140 -4.43 -5.93 -31.78
N GLY A 141 -4.85 -4.95 -32.55
CA GLY A 141 -6.18 -4.36 -32.46
C GLY A 141 -6.38 -3.38 -31.28
N PHE A 142 -5.42 -3.21 -30.37
CA PHE A 142 -5.55 -2.27 -29.27
C PHE A 142 -5.10 -0.86 -29.69
N PRO A 143 -5.80 0.20 -29.25
CA PRO A 143 -5.30 1.56 -29.39
C PRO A 143 -4.09 1.78 -28.45
N ARG A 144 -3.29 2.82 -28.72
CA ARG A 144 -2.15 3.17 -27.86
C ARG A 144 -2.55 3.44 -26.41
N THR A 145 -3.74 3.97 -26.22
CA THR A 145 -4.28 4.26 -24.89
C THR A 145 -5.62 3.59 -24.72
N VAL A 146 -5.77 2.80 -23.67
CA VAL A 146 -6.98 2.06 -23.32
C VAL A 146 -7.43 2.47 -21.92
N SER A 147 -8.73 2.69 -21.73
CA SER A 147 -9.31 2.97 -20.42
C SER A 147 -10.27 1.87 -20.00
N TYR A 148 -10.16 1.45 -18.75
CA TYR A 148 -10.98 0.45 -18.10
C TYR A 148 -11.76 1.09 -16.96
N PRO A 149 -13.09 0.89 -16.89
CA PRO A 149 -13.82 1.13 -15.66
C PRO A 149 -13.34 0.12 -14.61
N LEU A 150 -13.21 0.57 -13.37
CA LEU A 150 -12.90 -0.28 -12.23
C LEU A 150 -14.15 -0.38 -11.37
N SER A 151 -14.48 -1.60 -10.95
CA SER A 151 -15.53 -1.87 -9.96
C SER A 151 -14.99 -1.60 -8.55
N GLY A 152 -15.85 -1.18 -7.65
CA GLY A 152 -15.59 -1.07 -6.23
C GLY A 152 -16.78 -1.59 -5.48
#